data_25cecfa5587d4a37ffdb23c5aa483a7b
#
_entry.id   25cecfa5587d4a37ffdb23c5aa483a7b
#
_cell.length_a   1.000
_cell.length_b   1.000
_cell.length_c   1.000
_cell.angle_alpha   90.00
_cell.angle_beta   90.00
_cell.angle_gamma   90.00
#
_symmetry.space_group_name_H-M   'P 1'
#
loop_
_entity.id
_entity.type
_entity.pdbx_description
1 polymer ?
#
loop_
_entity_poly.entity_id
_entity_poly.type
_entity_poly.pdbx_seq_one_letter_code
_entity_poly.pdbx_strand_id
1 'polypeptide(L)'
;MIEKIHGSSDPSEWIKEKLQSIIYPVKSAIDIASGAGRHSLLLSELCSSVTAVDRNPDLSSFFVNTSVEFLCLDLEQEDWPLVGYTFDLVLVSNYVYRPNLRKIVDLVGPDGFLIYETFGVGNELFGKPSNPNFLLRSSELRDSVGDEFLILDEFFGEIAEPQPAVRARLFGRRKGS
;
A
#
# COMPACT_ATOMS: atom_id res chain seq x y z
N MET A 1 -1.28 -27.91 -6.55
CA MET A 1 -1.35 -27.47 -5.13
C MET A 1 -1.14 -25.96 -5.16
N ILE A 2 -2.21 -25.19 -4.99
CA ILE A 2 -2.12 -23.72 -4.92
C ILE A 2 -1.46 -23.42 -3.57
N GLU A 3 -0.19 -22.98 -3.58
CA GLU A 3 0.43 -22.44 -2.39
C GLU A 3 -0.49 -21.37 -1.81
N LYS A 4 -0.77 -21.45 -0.51
CA LYS A 4 -1.58 -20.48 0.19
C LYS A 4 -1.01 -19.09 -0.08
N ILE A 5 -1.73 -18.30 -0.86
CA ILE A 5 -1.47 -16.86 -1.00
C ILE A 5 -1.51 -16.29 0.42
N HIS A 6 -0.36 -15.84 0.91
CA HIS A 6 -0.23 -15.32 2.26
C HIS A 6 -1.04 -14.03 2.38
N GLY A 7 -2.11 -14.07 3.16
CA GLY A 7 -2.94 -12.91 3.51
C GLY A 7 -4.42 -13.27 3.61
N SER A 8 -5.16 -12.46 4.36
CA SER A 8 -6.62 -12.49 4.36
C SER A 8 -7.13 -12.23 2.95
N SER A 9 -8.19 -12.92 2.52
CA SER A 9 -8.90 -12.64 1.26
C SER A 9 -9.63 -11.30 1.30
N ASP A 10 -9.89 -10.77 2.51
CA ASP A 10 -10.64 -9.55 2.71
C ASP A 10 -9.73 -8.32 2.79
N PRO A 11 -10.16 -7.17 2.26
CA PRO A 11 -9.47 -5.91 2.46
C PRO A 11 -9.34 -5.55 3.94
N SER A 12 -8.26 -4.82 4.30
CA SER A 12 -8.06 -4.29 5.65
C SER A 12 -9.20 -3.33 6.04
N GLU A 13 -9.79 -3.52 7.22
CA GLU A 13 -10.83 -2.63 7.73
C GLU A 13 -10.31 -1.21 7.93
N TRP A 14 -9.06 -1.05 8.39
CA TRP A 14 -8.44 0.27 8.51
C TRP A 14 -8.31 0.96 7.16
N ILE A 15 -7.88 0.24 6.11
CA ILE A 15 -7.79 0.79 4.75
C ILE A 15 -9.17 1.19 4.23
N LYS A 16 -10.20 0.34 4.43
CA LYS A 16 -11.58 0.68 4.06
C LYS A 16 -12.07 1.96 4.73
N GLU A 17 -11.82 2.10 6.04
CA GLU A 17 -12.17 3.31 6.80
C GLU A 17 -11.51 4.55 6.22
N LYS A 18 -10.20 4.47 5.88
CA LYS A 18 -9.48 5.61 5.30
C LYS A 18 -10.01 5.96 3.92
N LEU A 19 -10.28 4.98 3.06
CA LEU A 19 -10.88 5.21 1.75
C LEU A 19 -12.25 5.91 1.86
N GLN A 20 -13.10 5.48 2.79
CA GLN A 20 -14.41 6.10 3.04
C GLN A 20 -14.31 7.53 3.58
N SER A 21 -13.22 7.89 4.24
CA SER A 21 -13.01 9.24 4.76
C SER A 21 -12.56 10.25 3.69
N ILE A 22 -12.18 9.79 2.49
CA ILE A 22 -11.78 10.66 1.39
C ILE A 22 -13.04 11.23 0.74
N ILE A 23 -13.27 12.53 0.94
CA ILE A 23 -14.43 13.26 0.39
C ILE A 23 -14.14 13.92 -0.97
N TYR A 24 -12.90 13.83 -1.44
CA TYR A 24 -12.47 14.39 -2.73
C TYR A 24 -12.53 13.33 -3.82
N PRO A 25 -12.81 13.73 -5.07
CA PRO A 25 -12.79 12.78 -6.18
C PRO A 25 -11.37 12.24 -6.40
N VAL A 26 -11.24 10.92 -6.39
CA VAL A 26 -10.00 10.19 -6.74
C VAL A 26 -10.22 9.57 -8.11
N LYS A 27 -9.46 9.99 -9.10
CA LYS A 27 -9.58 9.50 -10.47
C LYS A 27 -8.66 8.31 -10.72
N SER A 28 -7.42 8.41 -10.26
CA SER A 28 -6.39 7.40 -10.48
C SER A 28 -5.83 6.86 -9.16
N ALA A 29 -5.69 5.55 -9.08
CA ALA A 29 -5.09 4.88 -7.93
C ALA A 29 -4.09 3.81 -8.36
N ILE A 30 -3.08 3.58 -7.52
CA ILE A 30 -2.15 2.46 -7.67
C ILE A 30 -2.08 1.65 -6.38
N ASP A 31 -2.12 0.33 -6.52
CA ASP A 31 -1.94 -0.64 -5.44
C ASP A 31 -0.56 -1.29 -5.59
N ILE A 32 0.35 -0.96 -4.70
CA ILE A 32 1.76 -1.38 -4.70
C ILE A 32 1.90 -2.74 -4.04
N ALA A 33 2.54 -3.69 -4.74
CA ALA A 33 2.67 -5.09 -4.33
C ALA A 33 1.27 -5.68 -4.01
N SER A 34 0.39 -5.59 -4.99
CA SER A 34 -1.04 -5.79 -4.86
C SER A 34 -1.46 -7.22 -4.48
N GLY A 35 -0.57 -8.21 -4.68
CA GLY A 35 -0.93 -9.60 -4.53
C GLY A 35 -2.12 -9.96 -5.43
N ALA A 36 -3.07 -10.73 -4.90
CA ALA A 36 -4.29 -11.12 -5.62
C ALA A 36 -5.33 -9.99 -5.77
N GLY A 37 -5.00 -8.75 -5.40
CA GLY A 37 -5.81 -7.57 -5.71
C GLY A 37 -6.98 -7.30 -4.77
N ARG A 38 -6.97 -7.81 -3.53
CA ARG A 38 -8.07 -7.55 -2.57
C ARG A 38 -8.37 -6.07 -2.37
N HIS A 39 -7.34 -5.22 -2.36
CA HIS A 39 -7.49 -3.76 -2.27
C HIS A 39 -7.68 -3.12 -3.64
N SER A 40 -7.03 -3.64 -4.69
CA SER A 40 -7.21 -3.14 -6.06
C SER A 40 -8.65 -3.22 -6.53
N LEU A 41 -9.34 -4.33 -6.21
CA LEU A 41 -10.77 -4.50 -6.53
C LEU A 41 -11.64 -3.51 -5.75
N LEU A 42 -11.34 -3.28 -4.47
CA LEU A 42 -12.02 -2.27 -3.67
C LEU A 42 -11.80 -0.86 -4.25
N LEU A 43 -10.56 -0.53 -4.66
CA LEU A 43 -10.26 0.74 -5.30
C LEU A 43 -11.04 0.95 -6.60
N SER A 44 -11.27 -0.13 -7.37
CA SER A 44 -12.00 -0.04 -8.64
C SER A 44 -13.49 0.32 -8.48
N GLU A 45 -14.04 0.20 -7.28
CA GLU A 45 -15.40 0.68 -6.96
C GLU A 45 -15.42 2.20 -6.68
N LEU A 46 -14.27 2.80 -6.37
CA LEU A 46 -14.15 4.19 -5.93
C LEU A 46 -13.45 5.10 -6.94
N CYS A 47 -12.55 4.52 -7.75
CA CYS A 47 -11.69 5.26 -8.65
C CYS A 47 -11.99 4.93 -10.12
N SER A 48 -11.81 5.90 -11.00
CA SER A 48 -12.05 5.70 -12.44
C SER A 48 -10.99 4.84 -13.12
N SER A 49 -9.76 4.85 -12.59
CA SER A 49 -8.62 4.09 -13.08
C SER A 49 -7.84 3.50 -11.93
N VAL A 50 -7.58 2.21 -11.96
CA VAL A 50 -6.79 1.51 -10.93
C VAL A 50 -5.72 0.68 -11.60
N THR A 51 -4.49 0.87 -11.14
CA THR A 51 -3.31 0.08 -11.52
C THR A 51 -2.89 -0.80 -10.35
N ALA A 52 -2.80 -2.10 -10.55
CA ALA A 52 -2.25 -3.06 -9.60
C ALA A 52 -0.85 -3.46 -10.05
N VAL A 53 0.13 -3.40 -9.16
CA VAL A 53 1.51 -3.77 -9.47
C VAL A 53 1.98 -4.89 -8.57
N ASP A 54 2.49 -5.96 -9.16
CA ASP A 54 3.16 -7.04 -8.44
C ASP A 54 4.22 -7.69 -9.34
N ARG A 55 5.23 -8.30 -8.73
CA ARG A 55 6.31 -9.00 -9.48
C ARG A 55 5.93 -10.40 -9.94
N ASN A 56 4.89 -10.99 -9.36
CA ASN A 56 4.48 -12.35 -9.68
C ASN A 56 3.51 -12.35 -10.87
N PRO A 57 3.91 -12.87 -12.05
CA PRO A 57 3.06 -12.88 -13.25
C PRO A 57 1.81 -13.75 -13.11
N ASP A 58 1.82 -14.77 -12.23
CA ASP A 58 0.69 -15.67 -12.03
C ASP A 58 -0.53 -14.95 -11.44
N LEU A 59 -0.30 -13.79 -10.79
CA LEU A 59 -1.37 -12.97 -10.22
C LEU A 59 -2.24 -12.28 -11.27
N SER A 60 -1.77 -12.17 -12.51
CA SER A 60 -2.53 -11.56 -13.61
C SER A 60 -3.92 -12.19 -13.81
N SER A 61 -4.07 -13.48 -13.49
CA SER A 61 -5.33 -14.22 -13.60
C SER A 61 -6.44 -13.67 -12.69
N PHE A 62 -6.10 -13.02 -11.57
CA PHE A 62 -7.07 -12.43 -10.65
C PHE A 62 -7.70 -11.14 -11.18
N PHE A 63 -7.08 -10.54 -12.19
CA PHE A 63 -7.53 -9.27 -12.77
C PHE A 63 -8.27 -9.43 -14.09
N VAL A 64 -8.35 -10.66 -14.62
CA VAL A 64 -9.13 -10.97 -15.82
C VAL A 64 -10.60 -10.61 -15.58
N ASN A 65 -11.23 -9.89 -16.52
CA ASN A 65 -12.61 -9.41 -16.43
C ASN A 65 -12.87 -8.39 -15.31
N THR A 66 -11.84 -7.74 -14.81
CA THR A 66 -11.96 -6.57 -13.92
C THR A 66 -11.62 -5.28 -14.69
N SER A 67 -11.91 -4.13 -14.07
CA SER A 67 -11.48 -2.81 -14.60
C SER A 67 -10.08 -2.41 -14.11
N VAL A 68 -9.37 -3.28 -13.38
CA VAL A 68 -8.04 -3.03 -12.85
C VAL A 68 -6.99 -3.39 -13.90
N GLU A 69 -6.08 -2.47 -14.20
CA GLU A 69 -4.90 -2.74 -15.00
C GLU A 69 -3.83 -3.42 -14.13
N PHE A 70 -3.42 -4.62 -14.50
CA PHE A 70 -2.33 -5.33 -13.80
C PHE A 70 -1.01 -5.14 -14.56
N LEU A 71 0.00 -4.62 -13.85
CA LEU A 71 1.36 -4.50 -14.33
C LEU A 71 2.29 -5.46 -13.58
N CYS A 72 2.87 -6.41 -14.30
CA CYS A 72 3.87 -7.31 -13.75
C CYS A 72 5.23 -6.59 -13.71
N LEU A 73 5.57 -5.98 -12.57
CA LEU A 73 6.79 -5.21 -12.39
C LEU A 73 7.47 -5.59 -11.08
N ASP A 74 8.79 -5.77 -11.13
CA ASP A 74 9.61 -5.88 -9.93
C ASP A 74 10.03 -4.48 -9.46
N LEU A 75 9.52 -4.06 -8.31
CA LEU A 75 9.79 -2.75 -7.72
C LEU A 75 11.12 -2.69 -6.94
N GLU A 76 11.84 -3.81 -6.83
CA GLU A 76 13.10 -3.91 -6.09
C GLU A 76 14.33 -3.86 -7.00
N GLN A 77 14.12 -3.59 -8.29
CA GLN A 77 15.22 -3.42 -9.24
C GLN A 77 15.92 -2.05 -9.08
N GLU A 78 17.15 -1.96 -9.55
CA GLU A 78 17.95 -0.73 -9.55
C GLU A 78 17.23 0.37 -10.34
N ASP A 79 16.74 0.03 -11.53
CA ASP A 79 15.94 0.93 -12.36
C ASP A 79 14.48 0.94 -11.89
N TRP A 80 14.04 2.07 -11.37
CA TRP A 80 12.67 2.25 -10.90
C TRP A 80 11.68 2.23 -12.07
N PRO A 81 10.79 1.22 -12.17
CA PRO A 81 9.95 1.05 -13.36
C PRO A 81 8.80 2.06 -13.48
N LEU A 82 8.50 2.82 -12.41
CA LEU A 82 7.40 3.78 -12.37
C LEU A 82 7.87 5.24 -12.43
N VAL A 83 9.01 5.48 -13.10
CA VAL A 83 9.52 6.85 -13.31
C VAL A 83 8.50 7.70 -14.05
N GLY A 84 8.17 8.88 -13.50
CA GLY A 84 7.25 9.84 -14.12
C GLY A 84 5.77 9.56 -13.92
N TYR A 85 5.42 8.44 -13.29
CA TYR A 85 4.02 8.20 -12.92
C TYR A 85 3.63 8.98 -11.67
N THR A 86 2.39 9.49 -11.66
CA THR A 86 1.75 10.06 -10.47
C THR A 86 0.29 9.63 -10.41
N PHE A 87 -0.22 9.49 -9.20
CA PHE A 87 -1.59 9.04 -8.92
C PHE A 87 -2.26 9.92 -7.88
N ASP A 88 -3.58 10.02 -7.94
CA ASP A 88 -4.38 10.69 -6.90
C ASP A 88 -4.38 9.91 -5.59
N LEU A 89 -4.18 8.58 -5.66
CA LEU A 89 -4.10 7.71 -4.50
C LEU A 89 -3.04 6.63 -4.70
N VAL A 90 -2.12 6.53 -3.75
CA VAL A 90 -1.14 5.45 -3.66
C VAL A 90 -1.48 4.60 -2.44
N LEU A 91 -1.69 3.31 -2.64
CA LEU A 91 -1.99 2.35 -1.59
C LEU A 91 -0.87 1.31 -1.50
N VAL A 92 -0.43 1.04 -0.27
CA VAL A 92 0.56 0.01 0.04
C VAL A 92 0.06 -0.83 1.21
N SER A 93 0.00 -2.14 1.03
CA SER A 93 -0.39 -3.07 2.08
C SER A 93 0.61 -4.22 2.19
N ASN A 94 1.16 -4.41 3.40
CA ASN A 94 2.06 -5.53 3.72
C ASN A 94 3.30 -5.62 2.82
N TYR A 95 3.85 -4.50 2.42
CA TYR A 95 5.05 -4.41 1.60
C TYR A 95 6.04 -3.41 2.20
N VAL A 96 7.31 -3.80 2.27
CA VAL A 96 8.43 -2.95 2.69
C VAL A 96 9.66 -3.29 1.87
N TYR A 97 10.17 -2.30 1.17
CA TYR A 97 11.52 -2.30 0.61
C TYR A 97 12.11 -0.90 0.79
N ARG A 98 12.96 -0.74 1.81
CA ARG A 98 13.45 0.58 2.26
C ARG A 98 14.05 1.45 1.17
N PRO A 99 14.86 0.90 0.23
CA PRO A 99 15.44 1.72 -0.84
C PRO A 99 14.40 2.44 -1.71
N ASN A 100 13.15 1.95 -1.73
CA ASN A 100 12.08 2.49 -2.58
C ASN A 100 10.97 3.22 -1.81
N LEU A 101 11.06 3.33 -0.48
CA LEU A 101 10.04 4.05 0.30
C LEU A 101 9.78 5.46 -0.23
N ARG A 102 10.84 6.24 -0.47
CA ARG A 102 10.71 7.59 -1.02
C ARG A 102 10.16 7.60 -2.44
N LYS A 103 10.59 6.66 -3.29
CA LYS A 103 10.09 6.53 -4.67
C LYS A 103 8.60 6.23 -4.72
N ILE A 104 8.08 5.42 -3.77
CA ILE A 104 6.65 5.14 -3.63
C ILE A 104 5.90 6.40 -3.20
N VAL A 105 6.42 7.15 -2.23
CA VAL A 105 5.84 8.43 -1.78
C VAL A 105 5.76 9.43 -2.93
N ASP A 106 6.78 9.47 -3.79
CA ASP A 106 6.83 10.38 -4.94
C ASP A 106 5.79 10.05 -6.04
N LEU A 107 5.19 8.85 -6.02
CA LEU A 107 4.06 8.53 -6.91
C LEU A 107 2.78 9.27 -6.53
N VAL A 108 2.67 9.83 -5.33
CA VAL A 108 1.50 10.63 -4.92
C VAL A 108 1.55 11.97 -5.61
N GLY A 109 0.56 12.27 -6.45
CA GLY A 109 0.42 13.56 -7.11
C GLY A 109 0.09 14.70 -6.14
N PRO A 110 0.15 15.98 -6.61
CA PRO A 110 -0.30 17.12 -5.82
C PRO A 110 -1.74 16.91 -5.33
N ASP A 111 -2.00 17.24 -4.07
CA ASP A 111 -3.30 17.00 -3.39
C ASP A 111 -3.74 15.53 -3.29
N GLY A 112 -2.92 14.60 -3.75
CA GLY A 112 -3.18 13.17 -3.68
C GLY A 112 -2.98 12.57 -2.29
N PHE A 113 -3.37 11.31 -2.14
CA PHE A 113 -3.37 10.60 -0.87
C PHE A 113 -2.40 9.42 -0.88
N LEU A 114 -1.80 9.17 0.28
CA LEU A 114 -1.04 7.95 0.60
C LEU A 114 -1.78 7.20 1.69
N ILE A 115 -2.08 5.92 1.45
CA ILE A 115 -2.51 4.97 2.47
C ILE A 115 -1.47 3.87 2.53
N TYR A 116 -0.77 3.77 3.65
CA TYR A 116 0.28 2.78 3.86
C TYR A 116 0.02 2.00 5.14
N GLU A 117 -0.17 0.69 5.02
CA GLU A 117 -0.30 -0.23 6.15
C GLU A 117 0.66 -1.40 5.97
N THR A 118 1.53 -1.63 6.95
CA THR A 118 2.42 -2.79 6.94
C THR A 118 2.73 -3.25 8.37
N PHE A 119 3.66 -4.18 8.50
CA PHE A 119 4.09 -4.68 9.80
C PHE A 119 5.19 -3.82 10.40
N GLY A 120 5.14 -3.64 11.72
CA GLY A 120 6.15 -2.94 12.50
C GLY A 120 7.07 -3.87 13.29
N VAL A 121 8.20 -3.34 13.73
CA VAL A 121 9.12 -4.00 14.66
C VAL A 121 8.35 -4.38 15.94
N GLY A 122 8.53 -5.60 16.40
CA GLY A 122 7.74 -6.24 17.46
C GLY A 122 6.80 -7.32 16.92
N ASN A 123 6.48 -7.30 15.61
CA ASN A 123 5.61 -8.30 14.99
C ASN A 123 6.20 -9.73 15.05
N GLU A 124 7.52 -9.85 15.11
CA GLU A 124 8.22 -11.13 15.28
C GLU A 124 7.80 -11.91 16.53
N LEU A 125 7.21 -11.22 17.51
CA LEU A 125 6.65 -11.86 18.72
C LEU A 125 5.28 -12.49 18.46
N PHE A 126 4.59 -12.11 17.39
CA PHE A 126 3.27 -12.61 17.02
C PHE A 126 3.29 -13.61 15.86
N GLY A 127 4.37 -13.63 15.09
CA GLY A 127 4.50 -14.54 13.96
C GLY A 127 5.23 -13.92 12.75
N LYS A 128 4.74 -14.23 11.58
CA LYS A 128 5.33 -13.72 10.32
C LYS A 128 4.58 -12.46 9.84
N PRO A 129 5.29 -11.54 9.16
CA PRO A 129 6.73 -11.52 8.93
C PRO A 129 7.52 -11.29 10.22
N SER A 130 8.65 -11.99 10.36
CA SER A 130 9.56 -11.87 11.49
C SER A 130 10.95 -11.33 11.10
N ASN A 131 11.24 -11.27 9.80
CA ASN A 131 12.49 -10.71 9.31
C ASN A 131 12.49 -9.17 9.48
N PRO A 132 13.48 -8.59 10.18
CA PRO A 132 13.56 -7.14 10.40
C PRO A 132 13.51 -6.29 9.13
N ASN A 133 13.95 -6.85 7.99
CA ASN A 133 13.91 -6.14 6.71
C ASN A 133 12.48 -5.84 6.23
N PHE A 134 11.49 -6.59 6.71
CA PHE A 134 10.07 -6.42 6.39
C PHE A 134 9.27 -5.74 7.51
N LEU A 135 9.96 -5.25 8.54
CA LEU A 135 9.33 -4.60 9.69
C LEU A 135 9.80 -3.15 9.78
N LEU A 136 8.86 -2.21 9.75
CA LEU A 136 9.15 -0.79 9.88
C LEU A 136 9.34 -0.39 11.35
N ARG A 137 10.20 0.58 11.60
CA ARG A 137 10.30 1.28 12.90
C ARG A 137 9.21 2.33 12.99
N SER A 138 8.94 2.80 14.20
CA SER A 138 7.82 3.69 14.49
C SER A 138 7.79 5.00 13.71
N SER A 139 8.94 5.57 13.32
CA SER A 139 9.00 6.85 12.59
C SER A 139 9.21 6.71 11.09
N GLU A 140 9.52 5.52 10.57
CA GLU A 140 9.99 5.37 9.19
C GLU A 140 8.97 5.84 8.14
N LEU A 141 7.66 5.62 8.35
CA LEU A 141 6.65 6.14 7.43
C LEU A 141 6.55 7.66 7.46
N ARG A 142 6.52 8.25 8.65
CA ARG A 142 6.50 9.70 8.81
C ARG A 142 7.74 10.34 8.20
N ASP A 143 8.90 9.77 8.45
CA ASP A 143 10.17 10.28 7.92
C ASP A 143 10.20 10.19 6.38
N SER A 144 9.57 9.15 5.80
CA SER A 144 9.52 8.95 4.35
C SER A 144 8.68 9.99 3.61
N VAL A 145 7.62 10.51 4.23
CA VAL A 145 6.74 11.52 3.64
C VAL A 145 7.20 12.95 3.90
N GLY A 146 7.94 13.17 4.99
CA GLY A 146 8.49 14.49 5.36
C GLY A 146 7.43 15.57 5.49
N ASP A 147 7.87 16.82 5.33
CA ASP A 147 7.01 18.01 5.45
C ASP A 147 6.08 18.24 4.25
N GLU A 148 6.22 17.44 3.19
CA GLU A 148 5.39 17.56 1.98
C GLU A 148 3.97 17.05 2.19
N PHE A 149 3.72 16.31 3.27
CA PHE A 149 2.41 15.74 3.57
C PHE A 149 1.76 16.34 4.81
N LEU A 150 0.44 16.46 4.74
CA LEU A 150 -0.41 16.60 5.91
C LEU A 150 -0.77 15.19 6.39
N ILE A 151 -0.31 14.81 7.58
CA ILE A 151 -0.66 13.54 8.19
C ILE A 151 -2.08 13.62 8.72
N LEU A 152 -2.97 12.78 8.20
CA LEU A 152 -4.38 12.71 8.57
C LEU A 152 -4.64 11.66 9.65
N ASP A 153 -3.90 10.55 9.59
CA ASP A 153 -3.92 9.51 10.62
C ASP A 153 -2.58 8.76 10.62
N GLU A 154 -2.13 8.36 11.79
CA GLU A 154 -0.91 7.59 11.98
C GLU A 154 -1.06 6.66 13.18
N PHE A 155 -0.57 5.44 13.03
CA PHE A 155 -0.56 4.46 14.10
C PHE A 155 0.69 3.59 14.03
N PHE A 156 1.29 3.34 15.18
CA PHE A 156 2.32 2.31 15.34
C PHE A 156 2.09 1.59 16.67
N GLY A 157 1.90 0.28 16.62
CA GLY A 157 1.69 -0.50 17.84
C GLY A 157 0.99 -1.83 17.58
N GLU A 158 0.63 -2.47 18.67
CA GLU A 158 -0.07 -3.74 18.68
C GLU A 158 -1.55 -3.56 18.35
N ILE A 159 -2.07 -4.49 17.55
CA ILE A 159 -3.50 -4.67 17.30
C ILE A 159 -3.88 -6.09 17.70
N ALA A 160 -5.15 -6.28 18.12
CA ALA A 160 -5.69 -7.60 18.46
C ALA A 160 -6.44 -8.23 17.28
N GLU A 161 -7.12 -7.41 16.48
CA GLU A 161 -7.97 -7.84 15.38
C GLU A 161 -7.41 -7.39 14.01
N PRO A 162 -7.60 -8.17 12.93
CA PRO A 162 -8.24 -9.51 12.87
C PRO A 162 -7.39 -10.62 13.48
N GLN A 163 -6.12 -10.37 13.74
CA GLN A 163 -5.19 -11.23 14.47
C GLN A 163 -4.12 -10.36 15.13
N PRO A 164 -3.57 -10.80 16.29
CA PRO A 164 -2.53 -10.06 16.98
C PRO A 164 -1.34 -9.79 16.06
N ALA A 165 -0.92 -8.53 16.00
CA ALA A 165 0.21 -8.09 15.18
C ALA A 165 0.70 -6.71 15.65
N VAL A 166 1.93 -6.34 15.25
CA VAL A 166 2.37 -4.94 15.31
C VAL A 166 2.20 -4.33 13.93
N ARG A 167 1.48 -3.21 13.87
CA ARG A 167 1.22 -2.47 12.63
C ARG A 167 1.88 -1.10 12.64
N ALA A 168 2.36 -0.74 11.45
CA ALA A 168 2.77 0.61 11.09
C ALA A 168 1.80 1.12 10.03
N ARG A 169 1.12 2.24 10.29
CA ARG A 169 0.06 2.80 9.46
C ARG A 169 0.27 4.30 9.27
N LEU A 170 0.05 4.77 8.06
CA LEU A 170 0.04 6.19 7.76
C LEU A 170 -1.01 6.48 6.69
N PHE A 171 -1.86 7.47 6.96
CA PHE A 171 -2.76 8.08 6.01
C PHE A 171 -2.42 9.56 5.93
N GLY A 172 -2.04 10.02 4.74
CA GLY A 172 -1.61 11.38 4.53
C GLY A 172 -2.06 11.93 3.19
N ARG A 173 -2.16 13.26 3.11
CA ARG A 173 -2.43 14.00 1.89
C ARG A 173 -1.21 14.83 1.51
N ARG A 174 -0.75 14.70 0.27
CA ARG A 174 0.31 15.55 -0.24
C ARG A 174 -0.21 16.99 -0.38
N LYS A 175 0.58 17.95 0.09
CA LYS A 175 0.26 19.36 -0.06
C LYS A 175 0.28 19.72 -1.54
N GLY A 176 -0.71 20.49 -1.97
CA GLY A 176 -0.73 21.08 -3.31
C GLY A 176 0.42 22.06 -3.52
N SER A 177 0.71 22.32 -4.78
CA SER A 177 1.73 23.32 -5.16
C SER A 177 1.25 24.74 -4.87
#